data_bebc9b7f49adb866deb8fea8914565a7
#
_entry.id   bebc9b7f49adb866deb8fea8914565a7
#
_cell.length_a   1.000
_cell.length_b   1.000
_cell.length_c   1.000
_cell.angle_alpha   90.00
_cell.angle_beta   90.00
_cell.angle_gamma   90.00
#
_symmetry.space_group_name_H-M   'P 1'
#
loop_
_entity.id
_entity.type
_entity.pdbx_description
1 polymer ?
#
loop_
_entity_poly.entity_id
_entity_poly.type
_entity_poly.pdbx_seq_one_letter_code
_entity_poly.pdbx_strand_id
1 'polypeptide(L)'
;DFGQPEVIIPPKAFDLMVSNDNYSINALTQDLVFKYVYDERHRLIEKKVPGISWTYIVYNQLNQPVLFRDANLTAQNKWSFIKYDVLGRPILSGLFNATGLTNFSTRALAQAQFNLSQPAIGESEVVLDASNPYGYTNVTLPNTGLDILTVNYYDDYNFDNNGAADYTFNATAIPCTQIATGGRTFPCTPYTNTATKRTRGYLTGSRIKVLDPTNPTQWQIAAVFYDDNGQAIQSQSNDH
;
A
#
# COMPACT_ATOMS: atom_id res chain seq x y z
N ASP A 1 5.49 7.07 29.81
CA ASP A 1 6.56 7.14 28.81
C ASP A 1 6.80 5.73 28.24
N PHE A 2 6.35 5.50 27.01
CA PHE A 2 6.36 4.17 26.37
C PHE A 2 7.63 3.95 25.52
N GLY A 3 8.70 4.74 25.75
CA GLY A 3 9.94 4.68 25.01
C GLY A 3 9.85 5.15 23.55
N GLN A 4 8.78 5.85 23.18
CA GLN A 4 8.61 6.41 21.84
C GLN A 4 9.33 7.77 21.77
N PRO A 5 10.29 7.95 20.84
CA PRO A 5 10.99 9.23 20.74
C PRO A 5 10.08 10.30 20.13
N GLU A 6 9.94 11.44 20.79
CA GLU A 6 9.26 12.61 20.23
C GLU A 6 10.20 13.48 19.40
N VAL A 7 11.48 13.48 19.78
CA VAL A 7 12.55 14.23 19.10
C VAL A 7 13.83 13.40 19.06
N ILE A 8 14.48 13.39 17.89
CA ILE A 8 15.84 12.88 17.74
C ILE A 8 16.72 14.02 17.25
N ILE A 9 17.81 14.27 17.94
CA ILE A 9 18.77 15.34 17.65
C ILE A 9 19.99 14.73 16.95
N PRO A 10 20.16 14.91 15.63
CA PRO A 10 21.36 14.48 14.90
C PRO A 10 22.60 15.28 15.32
N PRO A 11 23.82 14.73 15.06
CA PRO A 11 25.07 15.39 15.44
C PRO A 11 25.17 16.85 14.99
N LYS A 12 24.81 17.17 13.76
CA LYS A 12 24.85 18.54 13.23
C LYS A 12 23.97 19.51 14.02
N ALA A 13 22.78 19.08 14.44
CA ALA A 13 21.91 19.90 15.26
C ALA A 13 22.48 20.08 16.66
N PHE A 14 23.07 19.02 17.22
CA PHE A 14 23.74 19.06 18.53
C PHE A 14 24.96 20.00 18.51
N ASP A 15 25.81 19.93 17.49
CA ASP A 15 26.97 20.82 17.34
C ASP A 15 26.57 22.30 17.30
N LEU A 16 25.45 22.61 16.62
CA LEU A 16 24.89 23.98 16.61
C LEU A 16 24.36 24.40 17.98
N MET A 17 23.73 23.49 18.73
CA MET A 17 23.29 23.76 20.09
C MET A 17 24.46 24.09 21.02
N VAL A 18 25.53 23.29 20.92
CA VAL A 18 26.75 23.50 21.69
C VAL A 18 27.44 24.83 21.33
N SER A 19 27.62 25.08 20.02
CA SER A 19 28.30 26.30 19.54
C SER A 19 27.57 27.62 19.89
N ASN A 20 26.24 27.54 20.06
CA ASN A 20 25.42 28.71 20.44
C ASN A 20 25.02 28.72 21.92
N ASP A 21 25.56 27.79 22.72
CA ASP A 21 25.19 27.60 24.14
C ASP A 21 23.67 27.60 24.36
N ASN A 22 22.92 26.97 23.42
CA ASN A 22 21.46 26.92 23.45
C ASN A 22 20.98 25.51 23.06
N TYR A 23 20.57 24.75 24.07
CA TYR A 23 20.11 23.37 23.94
C TYR A 23 18.61 23.23 23.65
N SER A 24 17.93 24.35 23.33
CA SER A 24 16.53 24.34 22.90
C SER A 24 16.42 24.18 21.41
N ILE A 25 15.33 23.54 20.94
CA ILE A 25 14.97 23.51 19.52
C ILE A 25 14.44 24.90 19.15
N ASN A 26 15.20 25.61 18.34
CA ASN A 26 14.94 26.98 17.92
C ASN A 26 15.00 27.10 16.37
N ALA A 27 14.95 28.34 15.86
CA ALA A 27 14.98 28.60 14.41
C ALA A 27 16.21 28.01 13.68
N LEU A 28 17.37 27.86 14.38
CA LEU A 28 18.59 27.32 13.77
C LEU A 28 18.59 25.78 13.71
N THR A 29 17.90 25.13 14.66
CA THR A 29 17.96 23.67 14.84
C THR A 29 16.69 22.94 14.46
N GLN A 30 15.52 23.62 14.39
CA GLN A 30 14.22 23.00 14.13
C GLN A 30 14.12 22.22 12.82
N ASP A 31 14.89 22.61 11.81
CA ASP A 31 14.92 21.93 10.51
C ASP A 31 15.99 20.85 10.39
N LEU A 32 16.76 20.65 11.45
CA LEU A 32 17.81 19.64 11.54
C LEU A 32 17.43 18.46 12.46
N VAL A 33 16.30 18.52 13.15
CA VAL A 33 15.85 17.47 14.07
C VAL A 33 14.71 16.66 13.47
N PHE A 34 14.65 15.38 13.88
CA PHE A 34 13.46 14.56 13.63
C PHE A 34 12.44 14.87 14.73
N LYS A 35 11.17 14.99 14.34
CA LYS A 35 10.06 15.14 15.29
C LYS A 35 8.98 14.11 14.97
N TYR A 36 8.38 13.60 16.04
CA TYR A 36 7.30 12.60 15.97
C TYR A 36 6.18 13.01 16.90
N VAL A 37 4.95 12.85 16.45
CA VAL A 37 3.75 13.08 17.24
C VAL A 37 2.93 11.81 17.22
N TYR A 38 2.47 11.41 18.40
CA TYR A 38 1.67 10.22 18.60
C TYR A 38 0.29 10.59 19.11
N ASP A 39 -0.70 9.78 18.83
CA ASP A 39 -2.04 9.93 19.39
C ASP A 39 -2.18 9.19 20.73
N GLU A 40 -3.36 9.28 21.35
CA GLU A 40 -3.69 8.62 22.63
C GLU A 40 -3.59 7.08 22.57
N ARG A 41 -3.58 6.51 21.35
CA ARG A 41 -3.37 5.06 21.09
C ARG A 41 -1.92 4.73 20.79
N HIS A 42 -0.99 5.69 21.00
CA HIS A 42 0.44 5.57 20.71
C HIS A 42 0.77 5.29 19.25
N ARG A 43 -0.11 5.66 18.29
CA ARG A 43 0.14 5.56 16.87
C ARG A 43 0.83 6.84 16.39
N LEU A 44 1.82 6.69 15.50
CA LEU A 44 2.49 7.82 14.87
C LEU A 44 1.52 8.55 13.93
N ILE A 45 1.17 9.80 14.25
CA ILE A 45 0.21 10.58 13.46
C ILE A 45 0.88 11.70 12.64
N GLU A 46 2.03 12.19 13.08
CA GLU A 46 2.81 13.18 12.35
C GLU A 46 4.29 12.91 12.51
N LYS A 47 5.07 13.10 11.45
CA LYS A 47 6.53 13.05 11.52
C LYS A 47 7.15 14.16 10.70
N LYS A 48 8.27 14.69 11.19
CA LYS A 48 9.13 15.61 10.46
C LYS A 48 10.52 15.02 10.35
N VAL A 49 11.07 15.03 9.14
CA VAL A 49 12.45 14.62 8.85
C VAL A 49 13.29 15.88 8.60
N PRO A 50 14.58 15.91 8.97
CA PRO A 50 15.47 17.05 8.71
C PRO A 50 15.41 17.52 7.25
N GLY A 51 15.24 18.84 7.06
CA GLY A 51 15.16 19.45 5.73
C GLY A 51 13.87 19.19 4.94
N ILE A 52 12.91 18.43 5.51
CA ILE A 52 11.62 18.10 4.89
C ILE A 52 10.51 18.61 5.79
N SER A 53 9.36 18.94 5.22
CA SER A 53 8.17 19.34 5.98
C SER A 53 7.48 18.13 6.64
N TRP A 54 6.41 18.41 7.36
CA TRP A 54 5.63 17.38 8.04
C TRP A 54 4.99 16.39 7.08
N THR A 55 4.98 15.13 7.48
CA THR A 55 4.14 14.06 6.92
C THR A 55 3.05 13.74 7.92
N TYR A 56 1.82 13.64 7.45
CA TYR A 56 0.63 13.39 8.23
C TYR A 56 0.08 11.99 7.93
N ILE A 57 -0.43 11.30 8.95
CA ILE A 57 -1.00 9.97 8.84
C ILE A 57 -2.39 9.98 9.50
N VAL A 58 -3.37 9.38 8.83
CA VAL A 58 -4.74 9.19 9.31
C VAL A 58 -5.03 7.70 9.39
N TYR A 59 -5.73 7.27 10.42
CA TYR A 59 -6.06 5.88 10.69
C TYR A 59 -7.56 5.64 10.67
N ASN A 60 -7.98 4.47 10.22
CA ASN A 60 -9.36 4.01 10.40
C ASN A 60 -9.59 3.47 11.83
N GLN A 61 -10.82 3.04 12.11
CA GLN A 61 -11.20 2.50 13.42
C GLN A 61 -10.52 1.15 13.75
N LEU A 62 -10.02 0.42 12.73
CA LEU A 62 -9.25 -0.82 12.88
C LEU A 62 -7.75 -0.57 13.08
N ASN A 63 -7.33 0.69 13.33
CA ASN A 63 -5.94 1.10 13.48
C ASN A 63 -5.08 0.91 12.22
N GLN A 64 -5.69 0.80 11.05
CA GLN A 64 -4.98 0.72 9.78
C GLN A 64 -4.71 2.13 9.25
N PRO A 65 -3.51 2.45 8.75
CA PRO A 65 -3.21 3.75 8.15
C PRO A 65 -3.90 3.85 6.79
N VAL A 66 -4.77 4.82 6.61
CA VAL A 66 -5.63 4.97 5.42
C VAL A 66 -5.29 6.18 4.57
N LEU A 67 -4.80 7.28 5.17
CA LEU A 67 -4.37 8.46 4.42
C LEU A 67 -2.99 8.91 4.86
N PHE A 68 -2.22 9.40 3.87
CA PHE A 68 -0.89 10.00 4.10
C PHE A 68 -0.80 11.30 3.31
N ARG A 69 -0.12 12.30 3.88
CA ARG A 69 0.06 13.59 3.24
C ARG A 69 1.41 14.19 3.59
N ASP A 70 2.23 14.43 2.61
CA ASP A 70 3.47 15.19 2.71
C ASP A 70 3.29 16.64 2.22
N ALA A 71 4.38 17.40 2.14
CA ALA A 71 4.34 18.78 1.67
C ALA A 71 3.88 18.91 0.21
N ASN A 72 4.30 18.00 -0.66
CA ASN A 72 3.95 18.04 -2.08
C ASN A 72 2.47 17.76 -2.28
N LEU A 73 1.94 16.76 -1.59
CA LEU A 73 0.52 16.45 -1.61
C LEU A 73 -0.31 17.56 -0.95
N THR A 74 0.24 18.22 0.09
CA THR A 74 -0.39 19.37 0.73
C THR A 74 -0.55 20.53 -0.25
N ALA A 75 0.49 20.85 -1.02
CA ALA A 75 0.44 21.91 -2.01
C ALA A 75 -0.58 21.62 -3.16
N GLN A 76 -0.86 20.35 -3.42
CA GLN A 76 -1.81 19.89 -4.43
C GLN A 76 -3.23 19.64 -3.88
N ASN A 77 -3.49 19.85 -2.60
CA ASN A 77 -4.73 19.46 -1.92
C ASN A 77 -5.08 17.97 -2.12
N LYS A 78 -4.08 17.10 -2.11
CA LYS A 78 -4.23 15.67 -2.27
C LYS A 78 -3.78 14.91 -1.02
N TRP A 79 -4.22 13.68 -0.92
CA TRP A 79 -3.73 12.64 0.00
C TRP A 79 -3.37 11.40 -0.81
N SER A 80 -2.35 10.69 -0.44
CA SER A 80 -2.26 9.28 -0.84
C SER A 80 -3.15 8.45 0.08
N PHE A 81 -3.76 7.40 -0.46
CA PHE A 81 -4.67 6.55 0.31
C PHE A 81 -4.36 5.07 0.12
N ILE A 82 -4.77 4.28 1.10
CA ILE A 82 -4.81 2.82 1.05
C ILE A 82 -6.21 2.38 1.48
N LYS A 83 -6.80 1.45 0.73
CA LYS A 83 -8.00 0.73 1.11
C LYS A 83 -7.68 -0.73 1.39
N TYR A 84 -8.44 -1.29 2.29
CA TYR A 84 -8.26 -2.66 2.77
C TYR A 84 -9.50 -3.48 2.48
N ASP A 85 -9.32 -4.78 2.30
CA ASP A 85 -10.42 -5.73 2.28
C ASP A 85 -10.95 -6.03 3.70
N VAL A 86 -11.98 -6.87 3.77
CA VAL A 86 -12.58 -7.29 5.05
C VAL A 86 -11.62 -8.11 5.94
N LEU A 87 -10.54 -8.65 5.38
CA LEU A 87 -9.49 -9.36 6.10
C LEU A 87 -8.33 -8.44 6.53
N GLY A 88 -8.39 -7.15 6.17
CA GLY A 88 -7.37 -6.17 6.52
C GLY A 88 -6.15 -6.15 5.59
N ARG A 89 -6.24 -6.75 4.41
CA ARG A 89 -5.17 -6.76 3.41
C ARG A 89 -5.29 -5.51 2.51
N PRO A 90 -4.18 -4.85 2.14
CA PRO A 90 -4.22 -3.66 1.26
C PRO A 90 -4.57 -4.07 -0.18
N ILE A 91 -5.68 -3.57 -0.71
CA ILE A 91 -6.19 -3.92 -2.02
C ILE A 91 -6.08 -2.79 -3.05
N LEU A 92 -6.37 -1.56 -2.66
CA LEU A 92 -6.33 -0.39 -3.53
C LEU A 92 -5.43 0.68 -2.93
N SER A 93 -4.60 1.31 -3.74
CA SER A 93 -3.91 2.54 -3.33
C SER A 93 -3.86 3.54 -4.47
N GLY A 94 -3.68 4.81 -4.12
CA GLY A 94 -3.64 5.88 -5.11
C GLY A 94 -3.65 7.26 -4.50
N LEU A 95 -4.19 8.22 -5.25
CA LEU A 95 -4.32 9.61 -4.84
C LEU A 95 -5.80 9.98 -4.66
N PHE A 96 -6.08 10.63 -3.57
CA PHE A 96 -7.37 11.22 -3.26
C PHE A 96 -7.29 12.74 -3.43
N ASN A 97 -8.10 13.28 -4.34
CA ASN A 97 -8.22 14.72 -4.55
C ASN A 97 -9.20 15.31 -3.53
N ALA A 98 -8.68 16.06 -2.58
CA ALA A 98 -9.44 16.71 -1.53
C ALA A 98 -9.74 18.19 -1.82
N THR A 99 -9.54 18.65 -3.05
CA THR A 99 -9.81 20.04 -3.44
C THR A 99 -11.28 20.39 -3.20
N GLY A 100 -11.52 21.48 -2.45
CA GLY A 100 -12.87 21.90 -2.08
C GLY A 100 -13.49 21.14 -0.89
N LEU A 101 -12.83 20.10 -0.39
CA LEU A 101 -13.31 19.30 0.75
C LEU A 101 -12.69 19.80 2.05
N THR A 102 -13.37 20.71 2.74
CA THR A 102 -12.89 21.29 4.01
C THR A 102 -12.59 20.24 5.07
N ASN A 103 -13.38 19.15 5.10
CA ASN A 103 -13.23 18.03 6.04
C ASN A 103 -11.92 17.25 5.88
N PHE A 104 -11.18 17.43 4.78
CA PHE A 104 -9.91 16.80 4.50
C PHE A 104 -8.76 17.80 4.36
N SER A 105 -8.98 19.08 4.73
CA SER A 105 -7.98 20.14 4.62
C SER A 105 -6.81 19.97 5.61
N THR A 106 -7.07 19.37 6.77
CA THR A 106 -6.07 19.08 7.81
C THR A 106 -6.13 17.62 8.24
N ARG A 107 -5.05 17.14 8.87
CA ARG A 107 -5.02 15.77 9.45
C ARG A 107 -6.14 15.56 10.49
N ALA A 108 -6.33 16.52 11.39
CA ALA A 108 -7.33 16.40 12.45
C ALA A 108 -8.76 16.31 11.90
N LEU A 109 -9.09 17.12 10.89
CA LEU A 109 -10.41 17.08 10.24
C LEU A 109 -10.59 15.77 9.46
N ALA A 110 -9.57 15.31 8.74
CA ALA A 110 -9.61 14.02 8.06
C ALA A 110 -9.79 12.87 9.06
N GLN A 111 -9.04 12.86 10.18
CA GLN A 111 -9.21 11.84 11.23
C GLN A 111 -10.63 11.82 11.81
N ALA A 112 -11.24 13.00 11.98
CA ALA A 112 -12.62 13.09 12.46
C ALA A 112 -13.60 12.40 11.51
N GLN A 113 -13.39 12.47 10.18
CA GLN A 113 -14.26 11.76 9.22
C GLN A 113 -14.18 10.24 9.41
N PHE A 114 -12.97 9.69 9.58
CA PHE A 114 -12.79 8.25 9.83
C PHE A 114 -13.29 7.79 11.19
N ASN A 115 -13.32 8.68 12.19
CA ASN A 115 -13.90 8.38 13.49
C ASN A 115 -15.43 8.36 13.47
N LEU A 116 -16.06 9.18 12.61
CA LEU A 116 -17.52 9.30 12.45
C LEU A 116 -18.09 8.27 11.47
N SER A 117 -17.31 7.83 10.48
CA SER A 117 -17.76 6.85 9.51
C SER A 117 -18.06 5.53 10.20
N GLN A 118 -19.30 5.06 10.07
CA GLN A 118 -19.65 3.70 10.49
C GLN A 118 -18.79 2.72 9.72
N PRO A 119 -18.26 1.68 10.34
CA PRO A 119 -17.35 0.79 9.67
C PRO A 119 -18.07 -0.02 8.61
N ALA A 120 -17.91 0.33 7.36
CA ALA A 120 -17.68 -0.73 6.42
C ALA A 120 -16.37 -1.36 6.86
N ILE A 121 -16.37 -2.64 7.18
CA ILE A 121 -15.22 -3.36 7.76
C ILE A 121 -14.05 -3.41 6.76
N GLY A 122 -14.32 -3.15 5.48
CA GLY A 122 -13.39 -3.15 4.35
C GLY A 122 -14.16 -3.20 3.04
N GLU A 123 -13.43 -3.22 1.94
CA GLU A 123 -14.00 -3.46 0.62
C GLU A 123 -14.18 -4.97 0.39
N SER A 124 -15.15 -5.34 -0.42
CA SER A 124 -15.40 -6.73 -0.84
C SER A 124 -15.08 -6.90 -2.32
N GLU A 125 -14.66 -8.09 -2.72
CA GLU A 125 -14.57 -8.47 -4.11
C GLU A 125 -15.96 -8.51 -4.74
N VAL A 126 -16.06 -7.96 -5.94
CA VAL A 126 -17.29 -7.92 -6.76
C VAL A 126 -16.92 -8.12 -8.22
N VAL A 127 -17.91 -8.47 -9.02
CA VAL A 127 -17.71 -8.55 -10.48
C VAL A 127 -17.21 -7.21 -11.00
N LEU A 128 -16.17 -7.26 -11.81
CA LEU A 128 -15.60 -6.09 -12.46
C LEU A 128 -16.59 -5.58 -13.50
N ASP A 129 -17.06 -4.34 -13.30
CA ASP A 129 -17.98 -3.64 -14.19
C ASP A 129 -17.66 -2.12 -14.22
N ALA A 130 -18.51 -1.35 -14.90
CA ALA A 130 -18.32 0.10 -14.98
C ALA A 130 -18.44 0.81 -13.60
N SER A 131 -19.15 0.22 -12.64
CA SER A 131 -19.33 0.75 -11.27
C SER A 131 -18.17 0.33 -10.38
N ASN A 132 -17.59 -0.85 -10.64
CA ASN A 132 -16.51 -1.45 -9.87
C ASN A 132 -15.33 -1.85 -10.79
N PRO A 133 -14.63 -0.87 -11.39
CA PRO A 133 -13.65 -1.10 -12.47
C PRO A 133 -12.37 -1.79 -12.02
N TYR A 134 -12.26 -2.10 -10.74
CA TYR A 134 -11.10 -2.76 -10.13
C TYR A 134 -11.44 -4.10 -9.47
N GLY A 135 -12.69 -4.59 -9.60
CA GLY A 135 -13.14 -5.83 -8.99
C GLY A 135 -13.40 -5.75 -7.48
N TYR A 136 -13.47 -4.52 -6.93
CA TYR A 136 -13.76 -4.26 -5.52
C TYR A 136 -14.86 -3.22 -5.36
N THR A 137 -15.61 -3.31 -4.27
CA THR A 137 -16.53 -2.24 -3.84
C THR A 137 -15.75 -0.95 -3.55
N ASN A 138 -16.46 0.16 -3.41
CA ASN A 138 -15.88 1.46 -3.04
C ASN A 138 -16.72 2.11 -1.93
N VAL A 139 -16.89 1.39 -0.81
CA VAL A 139 -17.78 1.77 0.29
C VAL A 139 -17.05 2.45 1.45
N THR A 140 -15.76 2.20 1.62
CA THR A 140 -14.97 2.84 2.67
C THR A 140 -14.49 4.22 2.23
N LEU A 141 -14.23 5.13 3.18
CA LEU A 141 -13.63 6.43 2.88
C LEU A 141 -12.14 6.30 2.48
N PRO A 142 -11.65 7.19 1.60
CA PRO A 142 -12.41 8.09 0.73
C PRO A 142 -13.08 7.29 -0.40
N ASN A 143 -14.30 7.69 -0.81
CA ASN A 143 -15.06 6.96 -1.84
C ASN A 143 -15.35 7.78 -3.09
N THR A 144 -14.85 9.00 -3.17
CA THR A 144 -14.93 9.88 -4.32
C THR A 144 -13.60 10.59 -4.57
N GLY A 145 -13.38 11.10 -5.77
CA GLY A 145 -12.17 11.85 -6.11
C GLY A 145 -10.89 11.01 -6.10
N LEU A 146 -11.02 9.71 -6.37
CA LEU A 146 -9.91 8.75 -6.34
C LEU A 146 -9.24 8.62 -7.70
N ASP A 147 -7.92 8.66 -7.70
CA ASP A 147 -7.07 8.20 -8.79
C ASP A 147 -6.34 6.94 -8.31
N ILE A 148 -6.84 5.78 -8.71
CA ILE A 148 -6.28 4.48 -8.32
C ILE A 148 -4.98 4.27 -9.08
N LEU A 149 -3.91 3.95 -8.36
CA LEU A 149 -2.58 3.69 -8.91
C LEU A 149 -2.18 2.23 -8.80
N THR A 150 -2.65 1.52 -7.77
CA THR A 150 -2.38 0.09 -7.62
C THR A 150 -3.64 -0.65 -7.20
N VAL A 151 -3.75 -1.89 -7.67
CA VAL A 151 -4.76 -2.87 -7.27
C VAL A 151 -4.05 -4.16 -6.95
N ASN A 152 -4.37 -4.78 -5.82
CA ASN A 152 -3.85 -6.10 -5.42
C ASN A 152 -5.00 -7.10 -5.36
N TYR A 153 -4.75 -8.30 -5.86
CA TYR A 153 -5.67 -9.44 -5.85
C TYR A 153 -5.09 -10.57 -5.01
N TYR A 154 -5.95 -11.23 -4.26
CA TYR A 154 -5.56 -12.29 -3.34
C TYR A 154 -6.37 -13.55 -3.59
N ASP A 155 -5.93 -14.65 -3.01
CA ASP A 155 -6.66 -15.92 -2.87
C ASP A 155 -6.81 -16.74 -4.14
N ASP A 156 -7.01 -16.12 -5.32
CA ASP A 156 -7.17 -16.83 -6.59
C ASP A 156 -6.67 -16.00 -7.79
N TYR A 157 -6.94 -16.45 -9.00
CA TYR A 157 -6.51 -15.80 -10.25
C TYR A 157 -7.70 -15.26 -11.06
N ASN A 158 -8.86 -15.11 -10.45
CA ASN A 158 -10.07 -14.57 -11.04
C ASN A 158 -10.22 -13.08 -10.65
N PHE A 159 -9.40 -12.21 -11.24
CA PHE A 159 -9.26 -10.81 -10.83
C PHE A 159 -10.44 -9.93 -11.24
N ASP A 160 -11.27 -10.39 -12.16
CA ASP A 160 -12.51 -9.71 -12.54
C ASP A 160 -13.77 -10.31 -11.87
N ASN A 161 -13.57 -11.37 -11.07
CA ASN A 161 -14.61 -12.07 -10.30
C ASN A 161 -15.78 -12.56 -11.18
N ASN A 162 -15.50 -12.97 -12.44
CA ASN A 162 -16.50 -13.49 -13.37
C ASN A 162 -16.71 -15.01 -13.25
N GLY A 163 -15.97 -15.67 -12.36
CA GLY A 163 -16.02 -17.12 -12.12
C GLY A 163 -15.00 -17.93 -12.89
N ALA A 164 -14.16 -17.30 -13.71
CA ALA A 164 -13.07 -17.93 -14.44
C ALA A 164 -11.72 -17.34 -14.03
N ALA A 165 -10.64 -18.09 -14.15
CA ALA A 165 -9.31 -17.57 -13.90
C ALA A 165 -8.81 -16.73 -15.09
N ASP A 166 -8.39 -15.49 -14.85
CA ASP A 166 -7.78 -14.61 -15.85
C ASP A 166 -6.36 -15.06 -16.22
N TYR A 167 -5.69 -15.73 -15.29
CA TYR A 167 -4.34 -16.24 -15.46
C TYR A 167 -4.26 -17.72 -15.08
N THR A 168 -3.51 -18.48 -15.86
CA THR A 168 -3.26 -19.90 -15.63
C THR A 168 -1.77 -20.19 -15.61
N PHE A 169 -1.37 -21.08 -14.71
CA PHE A 169 0.01 -21.52 -14.62
C PHE A 169 0.48 -22.16 -15.92
N ASN A 170 1.61 -21.71 -16.45
CA ASN A 170 2.21 -22.28 -17.64
C ASN A 170 3.29 -23.30 -17.26
N ALA A 171 2.90 -24.57 -17.18
CA ALA A 171 3.81 -25.66 -16.83
C ALA A 171 4.95 -25.86 -17.84
N THR A 172 4.77 -25.44 -19.10
CA THR A 172 5.78 -25.60 -20.15
C THR A 172 6.83 -24.51 -20.15
N ALA A 173 6.55 -23.34 -19.52
CA ALA A 173 7.50 -22.25 -19.39
C ALA A 173 8.59 -22.52 -18.33
N ILE A 174 8.37 -23.49 -17.46
CA ILE A 174 9.39 -23.99 -16.53
C ILE A 174 9.85 -25.34 -17.04
N PRO A 175 10.96 -25.42 -17.84
CA PRO A 175 11.47 -26.70 -18.29
C PRO A 175 11.90 -27.52 -17.09
N CYS A 176 11.19 -28.60 -16.87
CA CYS A 176 11.54 -29.58 -15.86
C CYS A 176 12.74 -30.38 -16.36
N THR A 177 13.94 -29.80 -16.30
CA THR A 177 15.19 -30.50 -16.56
C THR A 177 15.54 -31.28 -15.31
N GLN A 178 15.63 -32.60 -15.43
CA GLN A 178 16.20 -33.46 -14.40
C GLN A 178 17.63 -32.99 -14.11
N ILE A 179 17.87 -32.42 -12.94
CA ILE A 179 19.22 -32.04 -12.54
C ILE A 179 19.87 -33.30 -11.98
N ALA A 180 20.72 -33.94 -12.80
CA ALA A 180 21.59 -35.02 -12.35
C ALA A 180 22.84 -34.41 -11.70
N THR A 181 22.91 -34.39 -10.40
CA THR A 181 24.10 -33.96 -9.65
C THR A 181 24.54 -35.12 -8.76
N GLY A 182 25.79 -35.60 -8.93
CA GLY A 182 26.36 -36.63 -8.08
C GLY A 182 25.65 -38.01 -8.16
N GLY A 183 25.14 -38.40 -9.32
CA GLY A 183 24.49 -39.70 -9.54
C GLY A 183 23.09 -39.84 -8.93
N ARG A 184 22.50 -38.76 -8.46
CA ARG A 184 21.12 -38.69 -8.00
C ARG A 184 20.28 -37.90 -8.98
N THR A 185 19.19 -38.51 -9.46
CA THR A 185 18.19 -37.86 -10.28
C THR A 185 17.12 -37.32 -9.34
N PHE A 186 16.95 -36.01 -9.27
CA PHE A 186 15.83 -35.42 -8.56
C PHE A 186 14.63 -35.44 -9.52
N PRO A 187 13.54 -36.15 -9.17
CA PRO A 187 12.34 -36.10 -9.99
C PRO A 187 11.77 -34.68 -9.95
N CYS A 188 11.79 -34.02 -11.08
CA CYS A 188 11.03 -32.84 -11.30
C CYS A 188 9.61 -33.29 -11.62
N THR A 189 8.71 -33.24 -10.68
CA THR A 189 7.28 -33.35 -10.98
C THR A 189 6.84 -32.01 -11.55
N PRO A 190 6.30 -31.98 -12.79
CA PRO A 190 5.67 -30.78 -13.30
C PRO A 190 4.65 -30.32 -12.25
N TYR A 191 4.73 -29.07 -11.84
CA TYR A 191 3.70 -28.49 -10.99
C TYR A 191 2.40 -28.50 -11.80
N THR A 192 1.60 -29.51 -11.62
CA THR A 192 0.26 -29.55 -12.18
C THR A 192 -0.61 -28.70 -11.28
N ASN A 193 -0.84 -27.46 -11.65
CA ASN A 193 -1.84 -26.61 -11.00
C ASN A 193 -3.25 -27.12 -11.35
N THR A 194 -3.56 -28.32 -10.93
CA THR A 194 -4.92 -28.78 -10.86
C THR A 194 -5.50 -28.31 -9.54
N ALA A 195 -5.96 -27.05 -9.53
CA ALA A 195 -7.07 -26.58 -8.71
C ALA A 195 -7.09 -26.82 -7.20
N THR A 196 -6.07 -27.35 -6.56
CA THR A 196 -5.95 -27.28 -5.11
C THR A 196 -5.34 -25.93 -4.76
N LYS A 197 -6.12 -24.94 -4.93
CA LYS A 197 -5.95 -23.52 -4.71
C LYS A 197 -5.51 -23.24 -3.27
N ARG A 198 -4.31 -23.58 -2.92
CA ARG A 198 -3.66 -23.20 -1.66
C ARG A 198 -3.12 -21.78 -1.73
N THR A 199 -3.75 -20.95 -2.55
CA THR A 199 -3.41 -19.53 -2.71
C THR A 199 -4.10 -18.62 -1.70
N ARG A 200 -4.96 -19.19 -0.83
CA ARG A 200 -5.68 -18.42 0.17
C ARG A 200 -4.72 -17.65 1.09
N GLY A 201 -4.85 -16.33 1.12
CA GLY A 201 -3.98 -15.42 1.85
C GLY A 201 -2.79 -14.90 1.04
N TYR A 202 -2.48 -15.48 -0.11
CA TYR A 202 -1.37 -15.02 -0.95
C TYR A 202 -1.81 -13.91 -1.90
N LEU A 203 -0.87 -13.00 -2.19
CA LEU A 203 -1.00 -12.01 -3.25
C LEU A 203 -0.83 -12.72 -4.60
N THR A 204 -1.91 -12.95 -5.31
CA THR A 204 -1.91 -13.70 -6.57
C THR A 204 -1.75 -12.80 -7.79
N GLY A 205 -2.12 -11.53 -7.68
CA GLY A 205 -1.94 -10.57 -8.76
C GLY A 205 -1.91 -9.13 -8.32
N SER A 206 -1.42 -8.31 -9.22
CA SER A 206 -1.41 -6.86 -9.06
C SER A 206 -1.62 -6.14 -10.39
N ARG A 207 -2.22 -4.95 -10.31
CA ARG A 207 -2.29 -3.99 -11.42
C ARG A 207 -1.64 -2.70 -10.96
N ILE A 208 -0.72 -2.15 -11.74
CA ILE A 208 -0.04 -0.90 -11.49
C ILE A 208 -0.30 0.03 -12.66
N LYS A 209 -0.83 1.22 -12.38
CA LYS A 209 -1.10 2.23 -13.40
C LYS A 209 0.20 2.76 -13.97
N VAL A 210 0.32 2.74 -15.30
CA VAL A 210 1.46 3.35 -15.98
C VAL A 210 1.24 4.87 -15.99
N LEU A 211 2.20 5.62 -15.45
CA LEU A 211 2.13 7.08 -15.38
C LEU A 211 2.69 7.70 -16.67
N ASP A 212 2.14 7.30 -17.81
CA ASP A 212 2.47 7.87 -19.12
C ASP A 212 1.38 8.88 -19.53
N PRO A 213 1.73 10.16 -19.69
CA PRO A 213 0.76 11.19 -20.13
C PRO A 213 0.15 10.90 -21.51
N THR A 214 0.84 10.14 -22.36
CA THR A 214 0.38 9.79 -23.71
C THR A 214 -0.58 8.59 -23.71
N ASN A 215 -0.54 7.78 -22.65
CA ASN A 215 -1.43 6.61 -22.49
C ASN A 215 -1.89 6.46 -21.02
N PRO A 216 -2.74 7.36 -20.51
CA PRO A 216 -3.11 7.43 -19.10
C PRO A 216 -3.98 6.26 -18.61
N THR A 217 -4.44 5.41 -19.53
CA THR A 217 -5.30 4.23 -19.22
C THR A 217 -4.53 2.92 -19.18
N GLN A 218 -3.22 2.94 -19.40
CA GLN A 218 -2.40 1.73 -19.43
C GLN A 218 -2.14 1.21 -18.01
N TRP A 219 -2.24 -0.11 -17.87
CA TRP A 219 -1.93 -0.83 -16.65
C TRP A 219 -0.91 -1.93 -16.93
N GLN A 220 0.08 -2.00 -16.08
CA GLN A 220 0.93 -3.17 -15.96
C GLN A 220 0.22 -4.17 -15.03
N ILE A 221 0.01 -5.39 -15.51
CA ILE A 221 -0.67 -6.45 -14.76
C ILE A 221 0.33 -7.57 -14.56
N ALA A 222 0.42 -8.08 -13.33
CA ALA A 222 1.24 -9.23 -13.00
C ALA A 222 0.43 -10.25 -12.22
N ALA A 223 0.65 -11.54 -12.52
CA ALA A 223 0.15 -12.66 -11.73
C ALA A 223 1.35 -13.48 -11.21
N VAL A 224 1.26 -13.96 -9.96
CA VAL A 224 2.31 -14.72 -9.29
C VAL A 224 1.75 -16.07 -8.88
N PHE A 225 2.41 -17.15 -9.31
CA PHE A 225 2.02 -18.52 -9.00
C PHE A 225 2.95 -19.12 -7.94
N TYR A 226 2.38 -19.90 -7.05
CA TYR A 226 3.06 -20.45 -5.89
C TYR A 226 3.04 -21.98 -5.92
N ASP A 227 4.04 -22.59 -5.27
CA ASP A 227 4.07 -24.02 -4.99
C ASP A 227 3.27 -24.37 -3.70
N ASP A 228 3.22 -25.65 -3.36
CA ASP A 228 2.53 -26.14 -2.17
C ASP A 228 3.16 -25.66 -0.85
N ASN A 229 4.38 -25.13 -0.89
CA ASN A 229 5.09 -24.55 0.27
C ASN A 229 4.91 -23.02 0.34
N GLY A 230 4.16 -22.40 -0.59
CA GLY A 230 3.95 -20.97 -0.66
C GLY A 230 5.14 -20.20 -1.26
N GLN A 231 6.04 -20.87 -1.98
CA GLN A 231 7.13 -20.21 -2.69
C GLN A 231 6.67 -19.80 -4.09
N ALA A 232 6.99 -18.56 -4.49
CA ALA A 232 6.69 -18.08 -5.81
C ALA A 232 7.53 -18.85 -6.87
N ILE A 233 6.86 -19.49 -7.82
CA ILE A 233 7.51 -20.33 -8.85
C ILE A 233 7.37 -19.76 -10.25
N GLN A 234 6.40 -18.91 -10.50
CA GLN A 234 6.23 -18.23 -11.80
C GLN A 234 5.62 -16.86 -11.60
N SER A 235 6.05 -15.90 -12.39
CA SER A 235 5.37 -14.62 -12.57
C SER A 235 5.03 -14.45 -14.05
N GLN A 236 3.83 -13.97 -14.34
CA GLN A 236 3.38 -13.58 -15.66
C GLN A 236 3.00 -12.12 -15.64
N SER A 237 3.38 -11.36 -16.65
CA SER A 237 3.01 -9.96 -16.80
C SER A 237 2.62 -9.64 -18.25
N ASN A 238 1.87 -8.56 -18.44
CA ASN A 238 1.56 -8.01 -19.76
C ASN A 238 2.64 -7.03 -20.25
N ASP A 239 3.76 -6.95 -19.55
CA ASP A 239 4.90 -6.13 -19.94
C ASP A 239 5.72 -6.89 -21.01
N HIS A 240 5.99 -6.26 -22.15
CA HIS A 240 6.74 -6.81 -23.27
C HIS A 240 8.03 -6.05 -23.51
#